data_b5a2ac411119a44ba413313e2ec881c3
#
_entry.id   b5a2ac411119a44ba413313e2ec881c3
#
_cell.length_a   1.000
_cell.length_b   1.000
_cell.length_c   1.000
_cell.angle_alpha   90.00
_cell.angle_beta   90.00
_cell.angle_gamma   90.00
#
_symmetry.space_group_name_H-M   'P 1'
#
loop_
_entity.id
_entity.type
_entity.pdbx_description
1 polymer ?
#
loop_
_entity_poly.entity_id
_entity_poly.type
_entity_poly.pdbx_seq_one_letter_code
_entity_poly.pdbx_strand_id
1 'polypeptide(L)'
;MGVVSSKTSLAQQHHTATDAGFHRSWYPLCLARDLAAGKVIGRDFLGTRVVAYRDAAGKPVVQSAWCPHLGADLSVGQIVDGRLRCAYHHWSFDGSGACAYIPTGDKIPSAARIFTYPAEEAWGLVWAFNGERADFPVPRIPGAEPDTIDHQANERGERPWDTWVAVSNGVDFQHLRTLHGLPAASMPEEIAVEAGGIEFKVESPYHLQHGRITGTNVFAQHLRMGGQDMFMLFSGAPIAPNRSSGFFVVGVPKGQGERLPQVRAMVDKLNEEDAPVLNTIRFRRGLLTASDRHLARYFRYVEEFPCFLPPV
;
A
#
# COMPACT_ATOMS: atom_id res chain seq x y z
N MET A 1 17.67 -19.11 -24.67
CA MET A 1 16.28 -18.66 -24.92
C MET A 1 16.18 -17.27 -24.35
N GLY A 2 16.04 -16.25 -25.21
CA GLY A 2 16.11 -14.86 -24.82
C GLY A 2 14.84 -14.40 -24.08
N VAL A 3 15.02 -13.74 -22.96
CA VAL A 3 13.97 -13.02 -22.24
C VAL A 3 13.57 -11.84 -23.11
N VAL A 4 12.41 -11.92 -23.75
CA VAL A 4 11.80 -10.78 -24.45
C VAL A 4 11.21 -9.86 -23.36
N SER A 5 11.97 -8.83 -22.98
CA SER A 5 11.46 -7.70 -22.21
C SER A 5 10.47 -6.94 -23.08
N SER A 6 9.18 -7.21 -22.96
CA SER A 6 8.15 -6.37 -23.57
C SER A 6 8.07 -5.06 -22.77
N LYS A 7 8.73 -4.03 -23.27
CA LYS A 7 8.55 -2.65 -22.76
C LYS A 7 7.13 -2.18 -23.12
N THR A 8 6.16 -2.49 -22.29
CA THR A 8 4.83 -1.92 -22.38
C THR A 8 4.90 -0.46 -21.95
N SER A 9 4.49 0.49 -22.78
CA SER A 9 4.56 1.92 -22.45
C SER A 9 3.52 2.28 -21.37
N LEU A 10 3.78 3.27 -20.52
CA LEU A 10 2.82 3.77 -19.51
C LEU A 10 1.43 4.09 -20.10
N ALA A 11 1.36 4.50 -21.38
CA ALA A 11 0.10 4.76 -22.06
C ALA A 11 -0.77 3.51 -22.25
N GLN A 12 -0.17 2.30 -22.20
CA GLN A 12 -0.87 1.01 -22.25
C GLN A 12 -1.06 0.41 -20.85
N GLN A 13 -0.38 0.95 -19.84
CA GLN A 13 -0.41 0.52 -18.44
C GLN A 13 -1.43 1.32 -17.62
N HIS A 14 -2.62 1.60 -18.17
CA HIS A 14 -3.74 2.09 -17.35
C HIS A 14 -4.20 1.07 -16.28
N HIS A 15 -3.55 -0.08 -16.24
CA HIS A 15 -3.79 -1.15 -15.31
C HIS A 15 -2.47 -1.53 -14.65
N THR A 16 -2.41 -1.48 -13.33
CA THR A 16 -1.35 -2.10 -12.54
C THR A 16 -1.34 -3.63 -12.68
N ALA A 17 -2.36 -4.20 -13.35
CA ALA A 17 -2.41 -5.60 -13.78
C ALA A 17 -1.94 -5.69 -15.21
N THR A 18 -0.70 -6.09 -15.39
CA THR A 18 -0.17 -6.61 -16.65
C THR A 18 -0.34 -8.14 -16.64
N ASP A 19 -0.09 -8.82 -17.76
CA ASP A 19 0.06 -10.29 -17.78
C ASP A 19 1.13 -10.78 -16.79
N ALA A 20 2.00 -9.88 -16.31
CA ALA A 20 3.01 -10.12 -15.29
C ALA A 20 2.52 -9.91 -13.84
N GLY A 21 1.26 -9.51 -13.63
CA GLY A 21 0.69 -9.22 -12.33
C GLY A 21 0.86 -7.75 -11.88
N PHE A 22 0.88 -7.54 -10.58
CA PHE A 22 1.03 -6.22 -9.95
C PHE A 22 2.47 -5.98 -9.49
N HIS A 23 2.82 -4.72 -9.23
CA HIS A 23 4.13 -4.37 -8.70
C HIS A 23 4.45 -5.13 -7.40
N ARG A 24 5.72 -5.53 -7.25
CA ARG A 24 6.25 -6.17 -6.03
C ARG A 24 6.41 -5.10 -4.95
N SER A 25 5.35 -4.80 -4.22
CA SER A 25 5.30 -3.72 -3.25
C SER A 25 4.49 -4.12 -2.02
N TRP A 26 4.62 -3.35 -0.95
CA TRP A 26 3.74 -3.39 0.20
C TRP A 26 2.44 -2.65 -0.09
N TYR A 27 1.31 -3.31 0.14
CA TYR A 27 -0.02 -2.76 -0.02
C TYR A 27 -0.78 -2.81 1.30
N PRO A 28 -1.45 -1.72 1.71
CA PRO A 28 -2.30 -1.73 2.90
C PRO A 28 -3.57 -2.54 2.61
N LEU A 29 -3.99 -3.36 3.57
CA LEU A 29 -5.15 -4.24 3.41
C LEU A 29 -6.34 -3.81 4.28
N CYS A 30 -6.09 -3.44 5.53
CA CYS A 30 -7.11 -2.99 6.47
C CYS A 30 -6.47 -2.21 7.63
N LEU A 31 -7.32 -1.57 8.41
CA LEU A 31 -6.90 -0.96 9.68
C LEU A 31 -6.57 -2.09 10.69
N ALA A 32 -5.44 -1.96 11.37
CA ALA A 32 -4.99 -2.96 12.35
C ALA A 32 -6.00 -3.18 13.49
N ARG A 33 -6.71 -2.10 13.90
CA ARG A 33 -7.76 -2.14 14.90
C ARG A 33 -9.00 -2.95 14.49
N ASP A 34 -9.23 -3.13 13.19
CA ASP A 34 -10.38 -3.89 12.68
C ASP A 34 -10.09 -5.40 12.62
N LEU A 35 -8.80 -5.78 12.68
CA LEU A 35 -8.36 -7.17 12.68
C LEU A 35 -8.18 -7.67 14.12
N ALA A 36 -9.30 -7.87 14.83
CA ALA A 36 -9.29 -8.43 16.17
C ALA A 36 -8.91 -9.92 16.18
N ALA A 37 -8.41 -10.41 17.33
CA ALA A 37 -8.12 -11.83 17.52
C ALA A 37 -9.37 -12.69 17.26
N GLY A 38 -9.21 -13.81 16.56
CA GLY A 38 -10.30 -14.71 16.17
C GLY A 38 -11.17 -14.23 15.00
N LYS A 39 -11.00 -12.98 14.52
CA LYS A 39 -11.72 -12.44 13.39
C LYS A 39 -11.03 -12.81 12.07
N VAL A 40 -11.81 -13.16 11.04
CA VAL A 40 -11.38 -13.30 9.66
C VAL A 40 -11.97 -12.16 8.85
N ILE A 41 -11.13 -11.46 8.09
CA ILE A 41 -11.54 -10.36 7.19
C ILE A 41 -11.24 -10.78 5.76
N GLY A 42 -12.27 -10.82 4.89
CA GLY A 42 -12.08 -10.94 3.45
C GLY A 42 -11.93 -9.57 2.79
N ARG A 43 -11.02 -9.45 1.81
CA ARG A 43 -10.80 -8.24 1.01
C ARG A 43 -10.50 -8.58 -0.44
N ASP A 44 -11.02 -7.77 -1.36
CA ASP A 44 -10.54 -7.77 -2.74
C ASP A 44 -9.17 -7.10 -2.77
N PHE A 45 -8.21 -7.72 -3.44
CA PHE A 45 -6.82 -7.36 -3.35
C PHE A 45 -6.06 -7.81 -4.59
N LEU A 46 -5.45 -6.88 -5.33
CA LEU A 46 -4.63 -7.17 -6.51
C LEU A 46 -5.37 -8.05 -7.54
N GLY A 47 -6.62 -7.70 -7.84
CA GLY A 47 -7.43 -8.43 -8.81
C GLY A 47 -7.92 -9.82 -8.38
N THR A 48 -7.67 -10.22 -7.14
CA THR A 48 -8.14 -11.46 -6.51
C THR A 48 -8.79 -11.17 -5.16
N ARG A 49 -8.95 -12.20 -4.35
CA ARG A 49 -9.49 -12.09 -3.00
C ARG A 49 -8.56 -12.72 -1.99
N VAL A 50 -8.36 -12.05 -0.87
CA VAL A 50 -7.54 -12.52 0.25
C VAL A 50 -8.33 -12.53 1.55
N VAL A 51 -7.83 -13.29 2.51
CA VAL A 51 -8.26 -13.28 3.91
C VAL A 51 -7.12 -12.79 4.79
N ALA A 52 -7.47 -12.00 5.81
CA ALA A 52 -6.56 -11.61 6.87
C ALA A 52 -7.11 -12.06 8.22
N TYR A 53 -6.21 -12.49 9.10
CA TYR A 53 -6.51 -12.86 10.48
C TYR A 53 -5.25 -12.71 11.35
N ARG A 54 -5.40 -12.86 12.66
CA ARG A 54 -4.23 -12.94 13.57
C ARG A 54 -3.95 -14.39 13.96
N ASP A 55 -2.69 -14.78 13.87
CA ASP A 55 -2.23 -16.06 14.37
C ASP A 55 -2.25 -16.12 15.92
N ALA A 56 -1.83 -17.25 16.47
CA ALA A 56 -1.79 -17.45 17.93
C ALA A 56 -0.83 -16.50 18.65
N ALA A 57 0.17 -15.94 17.95
CA ALA A 57 1.10 -14.95 18.49
C ALA A 57 0.57 -13.50 18.30
N GLY A 58 -0.64 -13.31 17.72
CA GLY A 58 -1.22 -12.01 17.45
C GLY A 58 -0.67 -11.33 16.19
N LYS A 59 0.19 -12.00 15.41
CA LYS A 59 0.72 -11.44 14.16
C LYS A 59 -0.31 -11.51 13.03
N PRO A 60 -0.37 -10.51 12.14
CA PRO A 60 -1.23 -10.58 10.98
C PRO A 60 -0.75 -11.66 10.00
N VAL A 61 -1.69 -12.42 9.48
CA VAL A 61 -1.52 -13.40 8.40
C VAL A 61 -2.43 -13.00 7.26
N VAL A 62 -1.90 -12.96 6.04
CA VAL A 62 -2.66 -12.66 4.82
C VAL A 62 -2.49 -13.81 3.84
N GLN A 63 -3.59 -14.40 3.41
CA GLN A 63 -3.61 -15.60 2.57
C GLN A 63 -4.63 -15.47 1.43
N SER A 64 -4.43 -16.24 0.34
CA SER A 64 -5.46 -16.41 -0.69
C SER A 64 -6.78 -16.85 -0.04
N ALA A 65 -7.90 -16.27 -0.49
CA ALA A 65 -9.20 -16.58 0.08
C ALA A 65 -9.78 -17.92 -0.42
N TRP A 66 -9.17 -18.57 -1.40
CA TRP A 66 -9.77 -19.71 -2.06
C TRP A 66 -9.27 -21.04 -1.48
N CYS A 67 -10.18 -21.82 -0.88
CA CYS A 67 -9.87 -23.14 -0.35
C CYS A 67 -9.48 -24.09 -1.51
N PRO A 68 -8.29 -24.73 -1.50
CA PRO A 68 -7.82 -25.57 -2.60
C PRO A 68 -8.63 -26.87 -2.76
N HIS A 69 -9.51 -27.19 -1.82
CA HIS A 69 -10.38 -28.37 -1.94
C HIS A 69 -11.43 -28.18 -3.06
N LEU A 70 -12.34 -27.19 -2.92
CA LEU A 70 -13.41 -26.93 -3.88
C LEU A 70 -13.67 -25.41 -4.09
N GLY A 71 -12.71 -24.55 -3.82
CA GLY A 71 -12.82 -23.12 -4.10
C GLY A 71 -13.72 -22.31 -3.15
N ALA A 72 -14.04 -22.84 -1.95
CA ALA A 72 -14.84 -22.08 -0.99
C ALA A 72 -14.10 -20.82 -0.51
N ASP A 73 -14.82 -19.70 -0.34
CA ASP A 73 -14.27 -18.46 0.24
C ASP A 73 -13.97 -18.66 1.73
N LEU A 74 -12.69 -18.59 2.08
CA LEU A 74 -12.20 -18.75 3.45
C LEU A 74 -12.58 -17.56 4.34
N SER A 75 -13.06 -16.43 3.78
CA SER A 75 -13.49 -15.28 4.58
C SER A 75 -14.74 -15.55 5.41
N VAL A 76 -15.53 -16.55 5.05
CA VAL A 76 -16.66 -17.04 5.85
C VAL A 76 -16.27 -18.16 6.82
N GLY A 77 -14.98 -18.50 6.86
CA GLY A 77 -14.41 -19.47 7.79
C GLY A 77 -14.19 -18.88 9.18
N GLN A 78 -13.48 -19.59 10.02
CA GLN A 78 -13.22 -19.19 11.40
C GLN A 78 -11.80 -19.60 11.85
N ILE A 79 -11.28 -18.91 12.85
CA ILE A 79 -10.02 -19.29 13.47
C ILE A 79 -10.28 -20.29 14.58
N VAL A 80 -9.64 -21.47 14.49
CA VAL A 80 -9.71 -22.53 15.46
C VAL A 80 -8.27 -22.99 15.74
N ASP A 81 -7.87 -22.96 17.00
CA ASP A 81 -6.52 -23.33 17.45
C ASP A 81 -5.41 -22.60 16.65
N GLY A 82 -5.64 -21.31 16.36
CA GLY A 82 -4.71 -20.46 15.60
C GLY A 82 -4.64 -20.76 14.09
N ARG A 83 -5.53 -21.59 13.56
CA ARG A 83 -5.62 -22.00 12.15
C ARG A 83 -6.87 -21.48 11.49
N LEU A 84 -6.79 -21.14 10.22
CA LEU A 84 -7.93 -20.76 9.40
C LEU A 84 -8.68 -22.02 8.96
N ARG A 85 -9.91 -22.20 9.43
CA ARG A 85 -10.76 -23.34 9.11
C ARG A 85 -11.81 -22.97 8.07
N CYS A 86 -11.83 -23.70 6.95
CA CYS A 86 -12.82 -23.57 5.90
C CYS A 86 -14.22 -23.92 6.45
N ALA A 87 -15.22 -23.09 6.15
CA ALA A 87 -16.59 -23.32 6.60
C ALA A 87 -17.27 -24.52 5.91
N TYR A 88 -16.77 -24.92 4.72
CA TYR A 88 -17.44 -25.97 3.92
C TYR A 88 -17.13 -27.39 4.42
N HIS A 89 -15.82 -27.77 4.40
CA HIS A 89 -15.41 -29.13 4.80
C HIS A 89 -14.42 -29.14 5.96
N HIS A 90 -14.25 -28.02 6.66
CA HIS A 90 -13.43 -27.85 7.84
C HIS A 90 -11.92 -28.19 7.64
N TRP A 91 -11.42 -28.14 6.40
CA TRP A 91 -9.98 -28.17 6.18
C TRP A 91 -9.37 -26.95 6.87
N SER A 92 -8.27 -27.17 7.61
CA SER A 92 -7.65 -26.12 8.41
C SER A 92 -6.24 -25.83 7.91
N PHE A 93 -5.95 -24.55 7.72
CA PHE A 93 -4.69 -24.06 7.17
C PHE A 93 -3.94 -23.30 8.25
N ASP A 94 -2.63 -23.54 8.35
CA ASP A 94 -1.75 -22.81 9.25
C ASP A 94 -1.30 -21.46 8.66
N GLY A 95 -0.51 -20.67 9.44
CA GLY A 95 0.00 -19.38 9.03
C GLY A 95 0.96 -19.42 7.82
N SER A 96 1.48 -20.60 7.46
CA SER A 96 2.29 -20.82 6.25
C SER A 96 1.45 -21.13 5.00
N GLY A 97 0.13 -21.28 5.17
CA GLY A 97 -0.80 -21.69 4.13
C GLY A 97 -0.87 -23.20 3.91
N ALA A 98 -0.13 -24.02 4.65
CA ALA A 98 -0.24 -25.47 4.53
C ALA A 98 -1.52 -25.97 5.19
N CYS A 99 -2.22 -26.91 4.51
CA CYS A 99 -3.30 -27.65 5.16
C CYS A 99 -2.72 -28.50 6.28
N ALA A 100 -3.17 -28.27 7.50
CA ALA A 100 -2.69 -28.94 8.70
C ALA A 100 -3.69 -29.95 9.27
N TYR A 101 -4.95 -29.95 8.79
CA TYR A 101 -5.98 -30.86 9.29
C TYR A 101 -7.10 -31.05 8.27
N ILE A 102 -7.51 -32.32 8.12
CA ILE A 102 -8.69 -32.76 7.35
C ILE A 102 -9.55 -33.62 8.28
N PRO A 103 -10.85 -33.33 8.49
CA PRO A 103 -11.70 -34.04 9.45
C PRO A 103 -11.86 -35.54 9.20
N THR A 104 -11.80 -35.96 7.95
CA THR A 104 -11.95 -37.38 7.55
C THR A 104 -10.77 -38.24 7.95
N GLY A 105 -9.61 -37.61 8.36
CA GLY A 105 -8.40 -38.32 8.67
C GLY A 105 -7.60 -38.82 7.47
N ASP A 106 -8.03 -38.45 6.26
CA ASP A 106 -7.31 -38.77 5.04
C ASP A 106 -5.91 -38.16 5.00
N LYS A 107 -5.02 -38.78 4.22
CA LYS A 107 -3.70 -38.22 3.96
C LYS A 107 -3.83 -36.85 3.29
N ILE A 108 -3.26 -35.82 3.92
CA ILE A 108 -3.24 -34.46 3.36
C ILE A 108 -2.41 -34.43 2.08
N PRO A 109 -3.00 -34.03 0.93
CA PRO A 109 -2.24 -33.88 -0.31
C PRO A 109 -1.17 -32.79 -0.17
N SER A 110 0.00 -33.00 -0.77
CA SER A 110 1.09 -31.99 -0.74
C SER A 110 0.70 -30.67 -1.42
N ALA A 111 -0.21 -30.71 -2.38
CA ALA A 111 -0.77 -29.54 -3.06
C ALA A 111 -1.87 -28.82 -2.23
N ALA A 112 -2.27 -29.35 -1.07
CA ALA A 112 -3.26 -28.70 -0.21
C ALA A 112 -2.64 -27.49 0.52
N ARG A 113 -2.40 -26.43 -0.23
CA ARG A 113 -1.79 -25.18 0.24
C ARG A 113 -2.51 -24.00 -0.36
N ILE A 114 -2.56 -22.88 0.40
CA ILE A 114 -2.99 -21.57 -0.07
C ILE A 114 -1.78 -20.63 -0.05
N PHE A 115 -1.72 -19.71 -1.01
CA PHE A 115 -0.64 -18.73 -1.06
C PHE A 115 -0.70 -17.81 0.16
N THR A 116 0.44 -17.58 0.80
CA THR A 116 0.57 -16.69 1.96
C THR A 116 1.46 -15.52 1.58
N TYR A 117 0.92 -14.31 1.69
CA TYR A 117 1.66 -13.08 1.47
C TYR A 117 2.51 -12.74 2.70
N PRO A 118 3.76 -12.27 2.56
CA PRO A 118 4.44 -11.61 3.66
C PRO A 118 3.56 -10.49 4.21
N ALA A 119 3.31 -10.49 5.53
CA ALA A 119 2.41 -9.54 6.15
C ALA A 119 3.05 -8.94 7.41
N GLU A 120 2.86 -7.63 7.60
CA GLU A 120 3.34 -6.88 8.76
C GLU A 120 2.30 -5.87 9.22
N GLU A 121 2.39 -5.48 10.49
CA GLU A 121 1.62 -4.37 11.04
C GLU A 121 2.55 -3.17 11.28
N ALA A 122 2.20 -2.04 10.67
CA ALA A 122 2.91 -0.78 10.87
C ALA A 122 1.95 0.40 10.69
N TRP A 123 2.14 1.45 11.47
CA TRP A 123 1.38 2.70 11.36
C TRP A 123 -0.13 2.53 11.54
N GLY A 124 -0.57 1.50 12.29
CA GLY A 124 -1.99 1.17 12.48
C GLY A 124 -2.67 0.54 11.27
N LEU A 125 -1.88 0.05 10.30
CA LEU A 125 -2.33 -0.66 9.10
C LEU A 125 -1.75 -2.08 9.08
N VAL A 126 -2.51 -3.02 8.56
CA VAL A 126 -2.02 -4.33 8.13
C VAL A 126 -1.58 -4.23 6.68
N TRP A 127 -0.34 -4.60 6.42
CA TRP A 127 0.30 -4.58 5.11
C TRP A 127 0.51 -5.99 4.58
N ALA A 128 0.36 -6.17 3.28
CA ALA A 128 0.73 -7.39 2.56
C ALA A 128 1.70 -7.05 1.42
N PHE A 129 2.77 -7.81 1.29
CA PHE A 129 3.72 -7.66 0.19
C PHE A 129 3.34 -8.54 -1.00
N ASN A 130 3.28 -7.97 -2.20
CA ASN A 130 3.01 -8.74 -3.42
C ASN A 130 4.28 -9.48 -3.87
N GLY A 131 4.49 -10.67 -3.35
CA GLY A 131 5.63 -11.53 -3.63
C GLY A 131 5.71 -12.69 -2.64
N GLU A 132 6.55 -13.69 -2.90
CA GLU A 132 6.83 -14.79 -1.99
C GLU A 132 7.62 -14.35 -0.75
N ARG A 133 8.40 -13.29 -0.89
CA ARG A 133 9.17 -12.62 0.16
C ARG A 133 9.21 -11.13 -0.12
N ALA A 134 9.34 -10.34 0.94
CA ALA A 134 9.50 -8.91 0.82
C ALA A 134 10.91 -8.56 0.32
N ASP A 135 11.01 -7.69 -0.69
CA ASP A 135 12.28 -7.24 -1.26
C ASP A 135 12.86 -6.05 -0.48
N PHE A 136 12.04 -5.36 0.28
CA PHE A 136 12.39 -4.22 1.12
C PHE A 136 11.45 -4.14 2.35
N PRO A 137 11.85 -3.43 3.41
CA PRO A 137 11.03 -3.31 4.63
C PRO A 137 9.67 -2.66 4.38
N VAL A 138 8.73 -2.88 5.31
CA VAL A 138 7.44 -2.19 5.36
C VAL A 138 7.64 -0.67 5.31
N PRO A 139 6.72 0.12 4.69
CA PRO A 139 6.87 1.56 4.53
C PRO A 139 7.16 2.29 5.84
N ARG A 140 8.15 3.18 5.81
CA ARG A 140 8.50 4.07 6.92
C ARG A 140 8.06 5.51 6.63
N ILE A 141 7.79 6.26 7.67
CA ILE A 141 7.60 7.71 7.59
C ILE A 141 8.95 8.37 7.91
N PRO A 142 9.51 9.20 7.01
CA PRO A 142 10.79 9.86 7.27
C PRO A 142 10.78 10.63 8.61
N GLY A 143 11.82 10.45 9.39
CA GLY A 143 12.00 11.15 10.67
C GLY A 143 11.05 10.73 11.79
N ALA A 144 10.34 9.60 11.63
CA ALA A 144 9.44 9.06 12.64
C ALA A 144 9.65 7.56 12.86
N GLU A 145 9.51 7.16 14.12
CA GLU A 145 9.33 5.76 14.52
C GLU A 145 7.97 5.62 15.20
N PRO A 146 7.34 4.42 15.20
CA PRO A 146 5.97 4.27 15.73
C PRO A 146 5.78 4.72 17.18
N ASP A 147 6.81 4.67 18.01
CA ASP A 147 6.80 5.07 19.41
C ASP A 147 7.16 6.55 19.64
N THR A 148 7.71 7.24 18.61
CA THR A 148 8.10 8.65 18.69
C THR A 148 7.02 9.64 18.27
N ILE A 149 5.90 9.14 17.73
CA ILE A 149 4.78 9.96 17.29
C ILE A 149 3.45 9.43 17.83
N ASP A 150 2.49 10.33 18.03
CA ASP A 150 1.08 9.96 18.11
C ASP A 150 0.52 9.95 16.69
N HIS A 151 -0.12 8.85 16.28
CA HIS A 151 -0.60 8.71 14.92
C HIS A 151 -1.98 8.04 14.83
N GLN A 152 -2.67 8.28 13.71
CA GLN A 152 -3.97 7.69 13.41
C GLN A 152 -4.03 7.25 11.96
N ALA A 153 -4.34 5.95 11.76
CA ALA A 153 -4.65 5.38 10.45
C ALA A 153 -6.13 5.52 10.11
N ASN A 154 -6.42 5.79 8.84
CA ASN A 154 -7.76 5.98 8.30
C ASN A 154 -7.90 5.28 6.95
N GLU A 155 -9.08 4.74 6.67
CA GLU A 155 -9.49 4.21 5.37
C GLU A 155 -10.26 5.29 4.59
N ARG A 156 -10.07 5.37 3.27
CA ARG A 156 -10.71 6.35 2.38
C ARG A 156 -11.72 5.76 1.42
N GLY A 157 -11.96 4.46 1.50
CA GLY A 157 -12.81 3.76 0.54
C GLY A 157 -12.19 3.68 -0.87
N GLU A 158 -13.02 3.35 -1.86
CA GLU A 158 -12.58 3.12 -3.23
C GLU A 158 -12.30 4.41 -4.00
N ARG A 159 -11.35 4.32 -4.94
CA ARG A 159 -10.95 5.37 -5.86
C ARG A 159 -10.92 4.85 -7.29
N PRO A 160 -11.32 5.66 -8.30
CA PRO A 160 -11.40 5.25 -9.70
C PRO A 160 -10.06 5.40 -10.45
N TRP A 161 -8.94 5.15 -9.80
CA TRP A 161 -7.59 5.28 -10.37
C TRP A 161 -6.59 4.35 -9.68
N ASP A 162 -5.49 4.10 -10.35
CA ASP A 162 -4.38 3.33 -9.80
C ASP A 162 -3.59 4.13 -8.76
N THR A 163 -3.14 3.47 -7.71
CA THR A 163 -2.48 4.14 -6.58
C THR A 163 -1.23 4.90 -6.94
N TRP A 164 -0.43 4.40 -7.89
CA TRP A 164 0.79 5.09 -8.35
C TRP A 164 0.50 6.44 -9.03
N VAL A 165 -0.69 6.63 -9.61
CA VAL A 165 -1.11 7.91 -10.19
C VAL A 165 -1.24 8.97 -9.09
N ALA A 166 -1.90 8.65 -7.97
CA ALA A 166 -2.00 9.58 -6.85
C ALA A 166 -0.65 9.81 -6.16
N VAL A 167 0.19 8.77 -6.07
CA VAL A 167 1.52 8.87 -5.46
C VAL A 167 2.45 9.77 -6.28
N SER A 168 2.21 9.91 -7.61
CA SER A 168 2.96 10.87 -8.42
C SER A 168 2.86 12.31 -7.92
N ASN A 169 1.75 12.67 -7.25
CA ASN A 169 1.59 13.98 -6.60
C ASN A 169 2.68 14.26 -5.55
N GLY A 170 3.26 13.23 -4.94
CA GLY A 170 4.36 13.36 -3.97
C GLY A 170 5.65 13.97 -4.56
N VAL A 171 5.83 13.91 -5.87
CA VAL A 171 6.98 14.47 -6.59
C VAL A 171 6.58 15.48 -7.67
N ASP A 172 5.30 15.84 -7.76
CA ASP A 172 4.77 16.91 -8.61
C ASP A 172 4.72 18.23 -7.82
N PHE A 173 5.85 18.93 -7.78
CA PHE A 173 5.96 20.20 -7.04
C PHE A 173 5.19 21.34 -7.73
N GLN A 174 4.83 21.18 -8.98
CA GLN A 174 4.04 22.18 -9.71
C GLN A 174 2.58 22.19 -9.21
N HIS A 175 1.95 21.00 -9.04
CA HIS A 175 0.57 20.94 -8.54
C HIS A 175 0.46 21.47 -7.10
N LEU A 176 1.47 21.23 -6.23
CA LEU A 176 1.47 21.77 -4.87
C LEU A 176 1.37 23.30 -4.85
N ARG A 177 2.00 23.97 -5.82
CA ARG A 177 1.96 25.44 -5.93
C ARG A 177 0.68 25.94 -6.58
N THR A 178 0.19 25.25 -7.60
CA THR A 178 -0.91 25.74 -8.44
C THR A 178 -2.27 25.32 -7.91
N LEU A 179 -2.43 24.05 -7.52
CA LEU A 179 -3.71 23.52 -7.03
C LEU A 179 -3.91 23.83 -5.54
N HIS A 180 -2.89 23.55 -4.73
CA HIS A 180 -2.98 23.71 -3.27
C HIS A 180 -2.51 25.08 -2.78
N GLY A 181 -2.03 25.96 -3.67
CA GLY A 181 -1.58 27.28 -3.29
C GLY A 181 -0.44 27.29 -2.28
N LEU A 182 0.44 26.28 -2.29
CA LEU A 182 1.58 26.14 -1.38
C LEU A 182 2.84 26.77 -1.99
N PRO A 183 3.05 28.09 -1.88
CA PRO A 183 4.17 28.78 -2.54
C PRO A 183 5.54 28.35 -1.99
N ALA A 184 5.57 27.85 -0.75
CA ALA A 184 6.77 27.34 -0.10
C ALA A 184 7.17 25.94 -0.56
N ALA A 185 6.36 25.27 -1.40
CA ALA A 185 6.74 23.96 -1.97
C ALA A 185 7.93 24.14 -2.92
N SER A 186 9.13 24.04 -2.36
CA SER A 186 10.37 24.11 -3.10
C SER A 186 10.66 22.78 -3.74
N MET A 187 11.07 22.82 -5.02
CA MET A 187 11.50 21.61 -5.70
C MET A 187 12.90 21.23 -5.16
N PRO A 188 13.12 20.00 -4.71
CA PRO A 188 14.45 19.54 -4.34
C PRO A 188 15.38 19.62 -5.56
N GLU A 189 16.66 19.85 -5.32
CA GLU A 189 17.67 19.81 -6.36
C GLU A 189 17.75 18.39 -6.96
N GLU A 190 17.80 17.39 -6.08
CA GLU A 190 17.89 15.98 -6.43
C GLU A 190 16.84 15.14 -5.68
N ILE A 191 16.46 14.03 -6.31
CA ILE A 191 15.76 12.92 -5.66
C ILE A 191 16.64 11.68 -5.73
N ALA A 192 16.80 10.97 -4.61
CA ALA A 192 17.50 9.69 -4.58
C ALA A 192 16.53 8.57 -5.01
N VAL A 193 16.94 7.80 -6.02
CA VAL A 193 16.20 6.59 -6.44
C VAL A 193 16.99 5.39 -5.94
N GLU A 194 16.37 4.60 -5.09
CA GLU A 194 16.93 3.41 -4.46
C GLU A 194 16.12 2.17 -4.83
N ALA A 195 16.68 0.99 -4.53
CA ALA A 195 15.90 -0.24 -4.63
C ALA A 195 14.70 -0.17 -3.67
N GLY A 196 13.49 -0.21 -4.24
CA GLY A 196 12.23 -0.15 -3.49
C GLY A 196 11.77 1.24 -3.08
N GLY A 197 12.39 2.36 -3.54
CA GLY A 197 11.88 3.68 -3.20
C GLY A 197 12.57 4.88 -3.83
N ILE A 198 11.96 6.03 -3.59
CA ILE A 198 12.49 7.35 -3.95
C ILE A 198 12.45 8.22 -2.71
N GLU A 199 13.50 8.95 -2.44
CA GLU A 199 13.59 9.82 -1.27
C GLU A 199 14.11 11.21 -1.67
N PHE A 200 13.58 12.25 -1.01
CA PHE A 200 14.03 13.62 -1.20
C PHE A 200 13.88 14.44 0.08
N LYS A 201 14.70 15.47 0.21
CA LYS A 201 14.64 16.39 1.34
C LYS A 201 14.82 17.83 0.85
N VAL A 202 13.94 18.71 1.33
CA VAL A 202 14.06 20.17 1.20
C VAL A 202 14.01 20.76 2.59
N GLU A 203 15.00 21.52 2.96
CA GLU A 203 15.10 22.11 4.30
C GLU A 203 15.54 23.57 4.25
N SER A 204 14.88 24.37 5.05
CA SER A 204 15.24 25.77 5.34
C SER A 204 15.00 26.06 6.83
N PRO A 205 15.41 27.20 7.36
CA PRO A 205 15.16 27.52 8.78
C PRO A 205 13.69 27.44 9.22
N TYR A 206 12.76 27.63 8.31
CA TYR A 206 11.32 27.70 8.61
C TYR A 206 10.50 26.57 8.00
N HIS A 207 11.10 25.70 7.17
CA HIS A 207 10.41 24.68 6.43
C HIS A 207 11.28 23.44 6.29
N LEU A 208 10.68 22.27 6.54
CA LEU A 208 11.22 20.96 6.19
C LEU A 208 10.16 20.20 5.40
N GLN A 209 10.56 19.62 4.29
CA GLN A 209 9.83 18.57 3.62
C GLN A 209 10.79 17.41 3.35
N HIS A 210 10.60 16.30 4.06
CA HIS A 210 11.32 15.07 3.83
C HIS A 210 10.33 14.03 3.34
N GLY A 211 10.35 13.76 2.06
CA GLY A 211 9.41 12.86 1.36
C GLY A 211 10.06 11.55 0.97
N ARG A 212 9.30 10.46 1.06
CA ARG A 212 9.69 9.13 0.60
C ARG A 212 8.54 8.45 -0.12
N ILE A 213 8.83 7.92 -1.30
CA ILE A 213 7.98 6.93 -1.97
C ILE A 213 8.57 5.55 -1.66
N THR A 214 7.76 4.61 -1.19
CA THR A 214 8.12 3.21 -1.00
C THR A 214 7.31 2.36 -1.97
N GLY A 215 7.99 1.47 -2.71
CA GLY A 215 7.35 0.84 -3.86
C GLY A 215 6.86 1.88 -4.85
N THR A 216 5.71 1.65 -5.45
CA THR A 216 5.08 2.57 -6.40
C THR A 216 3.78 3.20 -5.87
N ASN A 217 3.34 2.80 -4.68
CA ASN A 217 1.98 3.03 -4.18
C ASN A 217 1.93 3.66 -2.77
N VAL A 218 3.07 3.98 -2.17
CA VAL A 218 3.12 4.60 -0.84
C VAL A 218 3.92 5.88 -0.93
N PHE A 219 3.34 7.01 -0.53
CA PHE A 219 4.02 8.27 -0.30
C PHE A 219 3.93 8.64 1.17
N ALA A 220 5.07 8.82 1.82
CA ALA A 220 5.17 9.26 3.21
C ALA A 220 6.04 10.52 3.31
N GLN A 221 5.71 11.40 4.26
CA GLN A 221 6.50 12.60 4.47
C GLN A 221 6.47 13.09 5.91
N HIS A 222 7.58 13.71 6.30
CA HIS A 222 7.72 14.58 7.44
C HIS A 222 7.71 16.03 6.94
N LEU A 223 6.76 16.80 7.44
CA LEU A 223 6.66 18.23 7.18
C LEU A 223 6.92 19.00 8.48
N ARG A 224 7.67 20.11 8.38
CA ARG A 224 7.73 21.14 9.41
C ARG A 224 7.32 22.47 8.79
N MET A 225 6.28 23.07 9.34
CA MET A 225 5.77 24.37 8.92
C MET A 225 5.48 25.21 10.16
N GLY A 226 6.00 26.46 10.20
CA GLY A 226 5.81 27.33 11.34
C GLY A 226 6.32 26.76 12.67
N GLY A 227 7.38 25.96 12.63
CA GLY A 227 7.94 25.28 13.80
C GLY A 227 7.17 24.05 14.28
N GLN A 228 6.13 23.61 13.55
CA GLN A 228 5.32 22.47 13.92
C GLN A 228 5.61 21.28 13.00
N ASP A 229 6.04 20.16 13.59
CA ASP A 229 6.21 18.90 12.88
C ASP A 229 4.87 18.18 12.69
N MET A 230 4.70 17.59 11.52
CA MET A 230 3.60 16.71 11.16
C MET A 230 4.08 15.60 10.23
N PHE A 231 3.46 14.44 10.35
CA PHE A 231 3.84 13.23 9.64
C PHE A 231 2.63 12.70 8.88
N MET A 232 2.85 12.28 7.65
CA MET A 232 1.78 11.75 6.79
C MET A 232 2.26 10.57 6.00
N LEU A 233 1.35 9.61 5.77
CA LEU A 233 1.54 8.51 4.83
C LEU A 233 0.25 8.34 4.04
N PHE A 234 0.39 8.26 2.74
CA PHE A 234 -0.70 7.99 1.79
C PHE A 234 -0.39 6.71 1.05
N SER A 235 -1.37 5.84 0.92
CA SER A 235 -1.23 4.59 0.20
C SER A 235 -2.56 4.04 -0.27
N GLY A 236 -2.50 3.00 -1.07
CA GLY A 236 -3.67 2.23 -1.48
C GLY A 236 -3.27 0.88 -2.07
N ALA A 237 -4.28 0.04 -2.27
CA ALA A 237 -4.13 -1.25 -2.91
C ALA A 237 -5.08 -1.36 -4.10
N PRO A 238 -4.62 -1.80 -5.28
CA PRO A 238 -5.50 -2.15 -6.39
C PRO A 238 -6.47 -3.25 -5.97
N ILE A 239 -7.78 -3.05 -6.23
CA ILE A 239 -8.83 -4.05 -6.03
C ILE A 239 -9.34 -4.60 -7.35
N ALA A 240 -9.26 -3.82 -8.40
CA ALA A 240 -9.54 -4.17 -9.78
C ALA A 240 -8.81 -3.17 -10.70
N PRO A 241 -8.79 -3.38 -12.01
CA PRO A 241 -8.27 -2.39 -12.96
C PRO A 241 -8.94 -1.02 -12.77
N ASN A 242 -8.13 0.06 -12.65
CA ASN A 242 -8.57 1.43 -12.38
C ASN A 242 -9.44 1.60 -11.11
N ARG A 243 -9.33 0.70 -10.15
CA ARG A 243 -9.99 0.78 -8.85
C ARG A 243 -9.01 0.42 -7.77
N SER A 244 -8.91 1.26 -6.76
CA SER A 244 -8.05 1.02 -5.59
C SER A 244 -8.78 1.38 -4.29
N SER A 245 -8.45 0.68 -3.21
CA SER A 245 -8.76 1.12 -1.86
C SER A 245 -7.72 2.15 -1.42
N GLY A 246 -8.13 3.19 -0.71
CA GLY A 246 -7.24 4.24 -0.21
C GLY A 246 -7.06 4.19 1.30
N PHE A 247 -5.85 4.47 1.77
CA PHE A 247 -5.50 4.59 3.19
C PHE A 247 -4.59 5.79 3.41
N PHE A 248 -4.68 6.39 4.60
CA PHE A 248 -3.74 7.40 5.02
C PHE A 248 -3.49 7.35 6.52
N VAL A 249 -2.32 7.83 6.91
CA VAL A 249 -1.93 8.00 8.31
C VAL A 249 -1.56 9.45 8.52
N VAL A 250 -2.01 10.04 9.61
CA VAL A 250 -1.58 11.34 10.11
C VAL A 250 -0.86 11.15 11.42
N GLY A 251 0.18 11.94 11.67
CA GLY A 251 0.97 11.86 12.88
C GLY A 251 1.48 13.23 13.33
N VAL A 252 1.76 13.33 14.62
CA VAL A 252 2.35 14.48 15.30
C VAL A 252 3.39 13.97 16.30
N PRO A 253 4.35 14.79 16.77
CA PRO A 253 5.27 14.38 17.80
C PRO A 253 4.56 13.79 19.03
N LYS A 254 5.21 12.84 19.67
CA LYS A 254 4.66 12.13 20.84
C LYS A 254 4.20 13.11 21.93
N GLY A 255 3.02 12.87 22.49
CA GLY A 255 2.39 13.74 23.49
C GLY A 255 1.64 14.95 22.93
N GLN A 256 1.51 15.05 21.59
CA GLN A 256 0.77 16.14 20.92
C GLN A 256 -0.50 15.61 20.20
N GLY A 257 -1.06 14.51 20.66
CA GLY A 257 -2.19 13.82 20.01
C GLY A 257 -3.43 14.68 19.82
N GLU A 258 -3.61 15.74 20.63
CA GLU A 258 -4.69 16.73 20.48
C GLU A 258 -4.63 17.51 19.15
N ARG A 259 -3.48 17.52 18.47
CA ARG A 259 -3.31 18.16 17.14
C ARG A 259 -3.68 17.25 15.97
N LEU A 260 -3.86 15.95 16.19
CA LEU A 260 -4.22 15.01 15.12
C LEU A 260 -5.48 15.43 14.32
N PRO A 261 -6.58 15.92 14.94
CA PRO A 261 -7.72 16.40 14.18
C PRO A 261 -7.40 17.55 13.22
N GLN A 262 -6.50 18.47 13.62
CA GLN A 262 -6.08 19.58 12.76
C GLN A 262 -5.25 19.08 11.56
N VAL A 263 -4.29 18.19 11.78
CA VAL A 263 -3.49 17.60 10.69
C VAL A 263 -4.37 16.78 9.74
N ARG A 264 -5.34 16.04 10.30
CA ARG A 264 -6.32 15.31 9.51
C ARG A 264 -7.17 16.25 8.64
N ALA A 265 -7.70 17.32 9.20
CA ALA A 265 -8.49 18.30 8.44
C ALA A 265 -7.70 18.91 7.27
N MET A 266 -6.40 19.20 7.47
CA MET A 266 -5.52 19.65 6.41
C MET A 266 -5.39 18.60 5.30
N VAL A 267 -5.15 17.34 5.66
CA VAL A 267 -5.05 16.23 4.71
C VAL A 267 -6.37 16.02 3.96
N ASP A 268 -7.50 16.10 4.64
CA ASP A 268 -8.83 15.97 4.02
C ASP A 268 -9.07 17.08 3.00
N LYS A 269 -8.71 18.34 3.33
CA LYS A 269 -8.78 19.47 2.41
C LYS A 269 -7.94 19.26 1.15
N LEU A 270 -6.66 18.87 1.27
CA LEU A 270 -5.80 18.60 0.11
C LEU A 270 -6.43 17.54 -0.81
N ASN A 271 -7.01 16.50 -0.24
CA ASN A 271 -7.66 15.46 -1.05
C ASN A 271 -8.99 15.90 -1.67
N GLU A 272 -9.73 16.79 -1.04
CA GLU A 272 -10.93 17.40 -1.64
C GLU A 272 -10.56 18.28 -2.83
N GLU A 273 -9.43 18.98 -2.78
CA GLU A 273 -8.89 19.77 -3.90
C GLU A 273 -8.38 18.86 -5.04
N ASP A 274 -7.71 17.73 -4.72
CA ASP A 274 -7.21 16.76 -5.71
C ASP A 274 -8.33 15.95 -6.37
N ALA A 275 -9.38 15.60 -5.65
CA ALA A 275 -10.39 14.65 -6.10
C ALA A 275 -11.07 15.00 -7.43
N PRO A 276 -11.48 16.25 -7.72
CA PRO A 276 -12.07 16.62 -9.02
C PRO A 276 -11.14 16.34 -10.20
N VAL A 277 -9.82 16.50 -9.99
CA VAL A 277 -8.80 16.27 -11.01
C VAL A 277 -8.54 14.78 -11.14
N LEU A 278 -8.18 14.10 -10.05
CA LEU A 278 -7.80 12.69 -10.06
C LEU A 278 -8.95 11.78 -10.48
N ASN A 279 -10.20 12.07 -10.07
CA ASN A 279 -11.36 11.25 -10.45
C ASN A 279 -11.75 11.37 -11.93
N THR A 280 -11.23 12.36 -12.63
CA THR A 280 -11.51 12.61 -14.06
C THR A 280 -10.29 12.43 -14.95
N ILE A 281 -9.10 12.25 -14.36
CA ILE A 281 -7.86 12.14 -15.12
C ILE A 281 -7.89 10.90 -16.01
N ARG A 282 -7.55 11.09 -17.29
CA ARG A 282 -7.16 10.01 -18.19
C ARG A 282 -5.66 10.06 -18.30
N PHE A 283 -5.00 9.31 -17.43
CA PHE A 283 -3.55 9.38 -17.33
C PHE A 283 -2.88 9.13 -18.68
N ARG A 284 -1.94 9.99 -19.01
CA ARG A 284 -1.05 9.86 -20.18
C ARG A 284 0.34 10.27 -19.74
N ARG A 285 1.38 9.70 -20.34
CA ARG A 285 2.75 10.14 -20.10
C ARG A 285 2.95 11.64 -20.40
N GLY A 286 2.12 12.21 -21.27
CA GLY A 286 1.99 13.63 -21.52
C GLY A 286 3.25 14.29 -22.10
N LEU A 287 3.20 15.63 -22.15
CA LEU A 287 4.31 16.49 -22.53
C LEU A 287 4.93 17.03 -21.24
N LEU A 288 6.12 16.53 -20.89
CA LEU A 288 6.83 16.94 -19.69
C LEU A 288 7.79 18.08 -20.00
N THR A 289 7.87 19.03 -19.08
CA THR A 289 8.74 20.21 -19.16
C THR A 289 9.93 20.07 -18.19
N ALA A 290 10.83 21.04 -18.17
CA ALA A 290 11.97 21.03 -17.25
C ALA A 290 11.56 21.02 -15.76
N SER A 291 10.39 21.62 -15.44
CA SER A 291 9.82 21.58 -14.07
C SER A 291 9.30 20.22 -13.64
N ASP A 292 9.04 19.31 -14.61
CA ASP A 292 8.54 17.97 -14.36
C ASP A 292 9.65 16.91 -14.25
N ARG A 293 10.92 17.34 -14.09
CA ARG A 293 12.07 16.41 -14.10
C ARG A 293 11.96 15.28 -13.05
N HIS A 294 11.42 15.57 -11.87
CA HIS A 294 11.25 14.57 -10.82
C HIS A 294 10.07 13.64 -11.11
N LEU A 295 8.98 14.19 -11.64
CA LEU A 295 7.85 13.41 -12.13
C LEU A 295 8.27 12.46 -13.26
N ALA A 296 9.11 12.94 -14.21
CA ALA A 296 9.68 12.09 -15.27
C ALA A 296 10.54 10.93 -14.72
N ARG A 297 11.32 11.19 -13.66
CA ARG A 297 12.10 10.13 -12.97
C ARG A 297 11.19 9.13 -12.28
N TYR A 298 10.14 9.59 -11.62
CA TYR A 298 9.15 8.71 -10.98
C TYR A 298 8.44 7.83 -12.02
N PHE A 299 8.00 8.36 -13.15
CA PHE A 299 7.35 7.54 -14.19
C PHE A 299 8.27 6.46 -14.74
N ARG A 300 9.55 6.78 -14.96
CA ARG A 300 10.53 5.76 -15.36
C ARG A 300 10.71 4.68 -14.29
N TYR A 301 10.79 5.09 -13.03
CA TYR A 301 10.87 4.17 -11.90
C TYR A 301 9.65 3.24 -11.84
N VAL A 302 8.44 3.74 -12.05
CA VAL A 302 7.21 2.92 -12.09
C VAL A 302 7.23 1.95 -13.28
N GLU A 303 7.67 2.40 -14.47
CA GLU A 303 7.77 1.55 -15.67
C GLU A 303 8.74 0.36 -15.51
N GLU A 304 9.81 0.57 -14.76
CA GLU A 304 10.87 -0.41 -14.55
C GLU A 304 10.64 -1.26 -13.28
N PHE A 305 9.60 -0.95 -12.49
CA PHE A 305 9.36 -1.62 -11.23
C PHE A 305 8.91 -3.09 -11.44
N PRO A 306 9.51 -4.04 -10.71
CA PRO A 306 9.23 -5.46 -10.90
C PRO A 306 7.78 -5.82 -10.51
N CYS A 307 7.20 -6.77 -11.24
CA CYS A 307 5.85 -7.29 -11.00
C CYS A 307 5.89 -8.73 -10.48
N PHE A 308 4.79 -9.15 -9.86
CA PHE A 308 4.56 -10.52 -9.41
C PHE A 308 3.08 -10.88 -9.58
N LEU A 309 2.83 -12.07 -10.11
CA LEU A 309 1.50 -12.67 -10.18
C LEU A 309 1.47 -13.84 -9.19
N PRO A 310 0.69 -13.76 -8.11
CA PRO A 310 0.58 -14.85 -7.16
C PRO A 310 0.01 -16.11 -7.82
N PRO A 311 0.44 -17.30 -7.41
CA PRO A 311 -0.20 -18.54 -7.87
C PRO A 311 -1.66 -18.58 -7.39
N VAL A 312 -2.54 -19.06 -8.29
CA VAL A 312 -3.99 -19.22 -8.04
C VAL A 312 -4.23 -20.45 -7.18
#